data_4b7a5ecf8ffc1668f22c774c96fe5665
#
_entry.id   4b7a5ecf8ffc1668f22c774c96fe5665
#
_cell.length_a   1.000
_cell.length_b   1.000
_cell.length_c   1.000
_cell.angle_alpha   90.00
_cell.angle_beta   90.00
_cell.angle_gamma   90.00
#
_symmetry.space_group_name_H-M   'P 1'
#
loop_
_entity.id
_entity.type
_entity.pdbx_description
1 polymer ?
#
loop_
_entity_poly.entity_id
_entity_poly.type
_entity_poly.pdbx_seq_one_letter_code
_entity_poly.pdbx_strand_id
1 'polypeptide(L)'
;MRLMVIPAFFILLFNLLFFPCLNAQPGIKGKIDLDTTRWAPMAYLSKIPDFTQLYLVSSEVIINRVKIDRNGNFFFDIKDLSAEEHIYRIHFSKQGDPATSLIIGGIDENHVFLIASNQSDIGIRIRGGHNLIGRVTFSGYLPNKALQEINQLTGFLDTLDFYGPAVNRDFVRQAVYDKLRQYADTCTNPLISLYALYHSRFESDFPKNKAYYKNYLRKWKKEDSEYFKAFRAQIPIKEGPDMLPFLIFGLVIVLAGAGVFIFRRMKRKQGKNQYQLLTVQERKIFGLLKDGRSNKEISEEFGIGLSTVKSHVNSIYTKLNISSRTDVMDFEG
;
A
#
# COMPACT_ATOMS: atom_id res chain seq x y z
N MET A 1 -74.14 9.05 16.07
CA MET A 1 -73.35 9.52 14.89
C MET A 1 -72.36 10.53 15.38
N ARG A 2 -71.10 10.09 15.71
CA ARG A 2 -70.01 10.97 16.17
C ARG A 2 -69.03 11.15 15.00
N LEU A 3 -69.02 12.33 14.43
CA LEU A 3 -67.99 12.72 13.44
C LEU A 3 -66.64 12.77 14.14
N MET A 4 -65.69 11.97 13.64
CA MET A 4 -64.25 12.09 14.00
C MET A 4 -63.70 13.27 13.20
N VAL A 5 -63.40 14.34 13.90
CA VAL A 5 -62.58 15.44 13.36
C VAL A 5 -61.09 14.98 13.44
N ILE A 6 -60.53 14.62 12.31
CA ILE A 6 -59.09 14.39 12.19
C ILE A 6 -58.40 15.77 12.19
N PRO A 7 -57.50 16.08 13.13
CA PRO A 7 -56.93 17.41 13.19
C PRO A 7 -56.00 17.65 11.98
N ALA A 8 -56.25 18.73 11.25
CA ALA A 8 -55.48 19.22 10.10
C ALA A 8 -53.97 19.44 10.41
N PHE A 9 -53.56 19.24 11.64
CA PHE A 9 -52.19 19.38 12.11
C PHE A 9 -51.26 18.24 11.64
N PHE A 10 -51.79 17.06 11.29
CA PHE A 10 -51.00 15.92 10.85
C PHE A 10 -50.60 15.97 9.36
N ILE A 11 -51.35 16.74 8.55
CA ILE A 11 -51.06 16.90 7.11
C ILE A 11 -49.97 17.96 6.89
N LEU A 12 -49.78 18.91 7.81
CA LEU A 12 -48.72 19.91 7.70
C LEU A 12 -47.32 19.34 8.09
N LEU A 13 -47.28 18.32 8.97
CA LEU A 13 -46.01 17.70 9.41
C LEU A 13 -45.44 16.71 8.38
N PHE A 14 -46.29 16.17 7.50
CA PHE A 14 -45.85 15.20 6.48
C PHE A 14 -45.24 15.87 5.24
N ASN A 15 -45.56 17.16 5.00
CA ASN A 15 -44.94 17.94 3.91
C ASN A 15 -43.56 18.55 4.26
N LEU A 16 -43.14 18.49 5.53
CA LEU A 16 -41.81 18.99 5.94
C LEU A 16 -40.70 17.95 5.81
N LEU A 17 -41.04 16.68 5.47
CA LEU A 17 -40.07 15.60 5.34
C LEU A 17 -39.69 15.27 3.89
N PHE A 18 -40.33 15.91 2.91
CA PHE A 18 -39.90 15.85 1.51
C PHE A 18 -39.34 17.20 1.05
N PHE A 19 -38.29 17.70 1.72
CA PHE A 19 -37.34 18.52 0.98
C PHE A 19 -36.63 17.54 0.01
N PRO A 20 -36.79 17.68 -1.32
CA PRO A 20 -35.88 17.00 -2.22
C PRO A 20 -34.49 17.48 -1.81
N CYS A 21 -33.65 16.58 -1.35
CA CYS A 21 -32.24 16.82 -1.35
C CYS A 21 -31.94 17.20 -2.82
N LEU A 22 -31.83 18.49 -3.10
CA LEU A 22 -31.23 18.93 -4.35
C LEU A 22 -29.86 18.29 -4.34
N ASN A 23 -29.75 17.16 -5.03
CA ASN A 23 -28.48 16.53 -5.32
C ASN A 23 -27.69 17.58 -6.10
N ALA A 24 -26.91 18.38 -5.38
CA ALA A 24 -26.02 19.33 -6.00
C ALA A 24 -25.12 18.49 -6.91
N GLN A 25 -25.20 18.74 -8.20
CA GLN A 25 -24.43 18.01 -9.19
C GLN A 25 -22.94 18.05 -8.76
N PRO A 26 -22.27 16.89 -8.61
CA PRO A 26 -20.85 16.87 -8.31
C PRO A 26 -20.08 17.74 -9.29
N GLY A 27 -19.11 18.49 -8.79
CA GLY A 27 -18.36 19.41 -9.66
C GLY A 27 -17.41 20.29 -8.87
N ILE A 28 -16.64 21.08 -9.60
CA ILE A 28 -15.78 22.12 -9.04
C ILE A 28 -16.49 23.48 -9.20
N LYS A 29 -17.01 23.99 -8.09
CA LYS A 29 -17.72 25.28 -7.99
C LYS A 29 -16.74 26.32 -7.49
N GLY A 30 -16.39 27.28 -8.32
CA GLY A 30 -15.43 28.32 -7.97
C GLY A 30 -16.05 29.71 -7.90
N LYS A 31 -15.47 30.55 -7.04
CA LYS A 31 -15.70 31.99 -7.01
C LYS A 31 -14.38 32.72 -6.90
N ILE A 32 -14.16 33.71 -7.78
CA ILE A 32 -12.97 34.55 -7.83
C ILE A 32 -13.36 36.02 -7.96
N ASP A 33 -12.65 36.89 -7.27
CA ASP A 33 -12.77 38.34 -7.44
C ASP A 33 -11.81 38.76 -8.60
N LEU A 34 -12.31 38.75 -9.84
CA LEU A 34 -11.50 38.93 -11.04
C LEU A 34 -11.59 40.37 -11.56
N ASP A 35 -10.46 41.05 -11.71
CA ASP A 35 -10.36 42.29 -12.47
C ASP A 35 -10.37 42.00 -13.98
N THR A 36 -11.53 42.16 -14.59
CA THR A 36 -11.73 41.86 -16.02
C THR A 36 -11.04 42.86 -16.96
N THR A 37 -10.45 43.95 -16.45
CA THR A 37 -9.63 44.85 -17.26
C THR A 37 -8.25 44.26 -17.54
N ARG A 38 -7.76 43.44 -16.63
CA ARG A 38 -6.43 42.78 -16.71
C ARG A 38 -6.51 41.29 -17.09
N TRP A 39 -7.57 40.60 -16.68
CA TRP A 39 -7.71 39.16 -16.78
C TRP A 39 -8.87 38.76 -17.68
N ALA A 40 -8.65 37.75 -18.51
CA ALA A 40 -9.72 37.18 -19.32
C ALA A 40 -10.74 36.47 -18.41
N PRO A 41 -12.07 36.63 -18.66
CA PRO A 41 -13.10 35.99 -17.85
C PRO A 41 -13.23 34.49 -18.16
N MET A 42 -12.13 33.75 -18.08
CA MET A 42 -12.01 32.33 -18.37
C MET A 42 -11.19 31.63 -17.30
N ALA A 43 -11.64 30.48 -16.87
CA ALA A 43 -10.91 29.56 -16.02
C ALA A 43 -10.57 28.30 -16.83
N TYR A 44 -9.35 27.83 -16.69
CA TYR A 44 -8.83 26.64 -17.36
C TYR A 44 -8.52 25.57 -16.34
N LEU A 45 -8.92 24.31 -16.59
CA LEU A 45 -8.62 23.15 -15.77
C LEU A 45 -7.61 22.27 -16.50
N SER A 46 -6.48 22.04 -15.87
CA SER A 46 -5.42 21.17 -16.39
C SER A 46 -5.25 19.95 -15.48
N LYS A 47 -5.05 18.75 -16.07
CA LYS A 47 -4.65 17.55 -15.35
C LYS A 47 -3.14 17.53 -15.22
N ILE A 48 -2.62 17.31 -14.01
CA ILE A 48 -1.19 17.18 -13.74
C ILE A 48 -0.82 15.71 -13.74
N PRO A 49 0.03 15.24 -14.66
CA PRO A 49 0.37 13.81 -14.77
C PRO A 49 1.14 13.29 -13.55
N ASP A 50 2.13 14.04 -13.08
CA ASP A 50 2.97 13.76 -11.92
C ASP A 50 3.59 15.03 -11.34
N PHE A 51 4.28 14.92 -10.21
CA PHE A 51 4.84 16.08 -9.52
C PHE A 51 6.02 16.76 -10.24
N THR A 52 6.68 16.09 -11.19
CA THR A 52 7.75 16.71 -11.98
C THR A 52 7.18 17.69 -13.00
N GLN A 53 5.89 17.57 -13.29
CA GLN A 53 5.16 18.32 -14.30
C GLN A 53 4.14 19.32 -13.71
N LEU A 54 4.26 19.66 -12.42
CA LEU A 54 3.34 20.61 -11.77
C LEU A 54 3.14 21.90 -12.55
N TYR A 55 4.18 22.39 -13.19
CA TYR A 55 4.20 23.64 -13.95
C TYR A 55 4.31 23.42 -15.47
N LEU A 56 4.02 22.19 -15.94
CA LEU A 56 3.95 21.94 -17.37
C LEU A 56 2.87 22.80 -18.04
N VAL A 57 3.26 23.47 -19.12
CA VAL A 57 2.41 24.37 -19.89
C VAL A 57 2.27 23.82 -21.30
N SER A 58 1.13 23.16 -21.56
CA SER A 58 0.78 22.65 -22.89
C SER A 58 -0.73 22.71 -23.07
N SER A 59 -1.19 22.91 -24.30
CA SER A 59 -2.62 22.82 -24.63
C SER A 59 -3.19 21.41 -24.35
N GLU A 60 -2.35 20.38 -24.41
CA GLU A 60 -2.74 18.98 -24.19
C GLU A 60 -3.11 18.67 -22.75
N VAL A 61 -2.52 19.38 -21.76
CA VAL A 61 -2.84 19.17 -20.34
C VAL A 61 -4.11 19.93 -19.93
N ILE A 62 -4.59 20.91 -20.74
CA ILE A 62 -5.84 21.63 -20.48
C ILE A 62 -7.01 20.74 -20.90
N ILE A 63 -7.70 20.18 -19.91
CA ILE A 63 -8.80 19.24 -20.16
C ILE A 63 -10.18 19.90 -20.22
N ASN A 64 -10.31 21.09 -19.62
CA ASN A 64 -11.58 21.83 -19.63
C ASN A 64 -11.34 23.35 -19.54
N ARG A 65 -12.30 24.14 -20.02
CA ARG A 65 -12.33 25.59 -19.93
C ARG A 65 -13.75 26.09 -19.75
N VAL A 66 -13.95 27.06 -18.85
CA VAL A 66 -15.25 27.60 -18.54
C VAL A 66 -15.21 29.13 -18.42
N LYS A 67 -16.31 29.78 -18.77
CA LYS A 67 -16.47 31.23 -18.58
C LYS A 67 -16.70 31.54 -17.10
N ILE A 68 -16.14 32.67 -16.66
CA ILE A 68 -16.40 33.25 -15.36
C ILE A 68 -17.54 34.26 -15.55
N ASP A 69 -18.60 34.18 -14.75
CA ASP A 69 -19.72 35.07 -14.82
C ASP A 69 -19.41 36.48 -14.23
N ARG A 70 -20.32 37.41 -14.35
CA ARG A 70 -20.17 38.80 -13.83
C ARG A 70 -20.01 38.86 -12.30
N ASN A 71 -20.42 37.80 -11.59
CA ASN A 71 -20.31 37.68 -10.15
C ASN A 71 -19.04 36.93 -9.72
N GLY A 72 -18.17 36.58 -10.68
CA GLY A 72 -16.93 35.84 -10.48
C GLY A 72 -17.12 34.32 -10.30
N ASN A 73 -18.32 33.79 -10.56
CA ASN A 73 -18.56 32.36 -10.40
C ASN A 73 -18.15 31.56 -11.67
N PHE A 74 -17.65 30.35 -11.45
CA PHE A 74 -17.38 29.37 -12.50
C PHE A 74 -17.69 27.95 -12.01
N PHE A 75 -17.95 27.05 -12.96
CA PHE A 75 -18.28 25.67 -12.68
C PHE A 75 -17.62 24.73 -13.70
N PHE A 76 -16.85 23.76 -13.21
CA PHE A 76 -16.38 22.66 -14.02
C PHE A 76 -17.22 21.42 -13.75
N ASP A 77 -17.83 20.85 -14.80
CA ASP A 77 -18.38 19.49 -14.77
C ASP A 77 -17.21 18.51 -14.69
N ILE A 78 -17.30 17.54 -13.79
CA ILE A 78 -16.21 16.60 -13.51
C ILE A 78 -16.50 15.17 -13.98
N LYS A 79 -17.59 14.95 -14.71
CA LYS A 79 -17.99 13.61 -15.16
C LYS A 79 -16.91 12.88 -15.94
N ASP A 80 -16.12 13.64 -16.71
CA ASP A 80 -15.05 13.12 -17.56
C ASP A 80 -13.70 13.03 -16.83
N LEU A 81 -13.64 13.37 -15.54
CA LEU A 81 -12.44 13.17 -14.74
C LEU A 81 -12.25 11.67 -14.43
N SER A 82 -11.00 11.32 -14.06
CA SER A 82 -10.68 9.98 -13.58
C SER A 82 -11.49 9.62 -12.32
N ALA A 83 -11.82 8.33 -12.16
CA ALA A 83 -12.36 7.82 -10.90
C ALA A 83 -11.34 7.88 -9.75
N GLU A 84 -10.05 7.83 -10.08
CA GLU A 84 -8.96 7.98 -9.12
C GLU A 84 -8.67 9.45 -8.85
N GLU A 85 -8.16 9.72 -7.66
CA GLU A 85 -7.70 11.06 -7.27
C GLU A 85 -6.48 11.48 -8.10
N HIS A 86 -6.56 12.69 -8.67
CA HIS A 86 -5.45 13.33 -9.36
C HIS A 86 -5.30 14.78 -8.91
N ILE A 87 -4.11 15.32 -9.10
CA ILE A 87 -3.90 16.76 -8.96
C ILE A 87 -4.33 17.44 -10.26
N TYR A 88 -5.11 18.47 -10.09
CA TYR A 88 -5.51 19.38 -11.14
C TYR A 88 -5.01 20.79 -10.84
N ARG A 89 -4.88 21.60 -11.86
CA ARG A 89 -4.52 23.01 -11.76
C ARG A 89 -5.60 23.84 -12.41
N ILE A 90 -6.21 24.75 -11.65
CA ILE A 90 -7.03 25.82 -12.19
C ILE A 90 -6.11 27.01 -12.44
N HIS A 91 -6.15 27.60 -13.63
CA HIS A 91 -5.42 28.80 -13.92
C HIS A 91 -6.24 29.80 -14.73
N PHE A 92 -5.78 31.05 -14.75
CA PHE A 92 -6.42 32.19 -15.38
C PHE A 92 -5.40 32.88 -16.29
N SER A 93 -5.81 33.37 -17.49
CA SER A 93 -4.90 34.09 -18.39
C SER A 93 -5.18 35.58 -18.34
N LYS A 94 -4.16 36.40 -18.62
CA LYS A 94 -4.35 37.84 -18.84
C LYS A 94 -5.10 38.07 -20.14
N GLN A 95 -5.69 39.25 -20.26
CA GLN A 95 -6.33 39.69 -21.53
C GLN A 95 -5.31 39.67 -22.66
N GLY A 96 -5.65 38.95 -23.76
CA GLY A 96 -4.77 38.81 -24.91
C GLY A 96 -3.71 37.72 -24.82
N ASP A 97 -3.48 37.15 -23.63
CA ASP A 97 -2.53 36.04 -23.47
C ASP A 97 -3.13 34.70 -23.95
N PRO A 98 -2.31 33.76 -24.38
CA PRO A 98 -2.79 32.44 -24.75
C PRO A 98 -3.32 31.67 -23.54
N ALA A 99 -4.21 30.71 -23.78
CA ALA A 99 -4.78 29.85 -22.74
C ALA A 99 -3.72 29.08 -21.92
N THR A 100 -2.53 28.89 -22.46
CA THR A 100 -1.40 28.21 -21.84
C THR A 100 -0.53 29.14 -20.98
N SER A 101 -0.87 30.44 -20.86
CA SER A 101 -0.09 31.38 -20.07
C SER A 101 -0.14 31.06 -18.59
N LEU A 102 1.00 30.65 -18.00
CA LEU A 102 1.15 30.34 -16.59
C LEU A 102 2.19 31.23 -15.95
N ILE A 103 1.81 31.90 -14.88
CA ILE A 103 2.68 32.78 -14.10
C ILE A 103 2.92 32.12 -12.74
N ILE A 104 4.18 31.88 -12.40
CA ILE A 104 4.59 31.19 -11.21
C ILE A 104 5.21 32.22 -10.25
N GLY A 105 4.58 32.34 -9.09
CA GLY A 105 5.01 33.29 -8.04
C GLY A 105 4.77 34.75 -8.37
N GLY A 106 4.99 35.61 -7.38
CA GLY A 106 4.77 37.04 -7.48
C GLY A 106 3.31 37.46 -7.39
N ILE A 107 3.07 38.77 -7.64
CA ILE A 107 1.74 39.36 -7.48
C ILE A 107 0.74 38.91 -8.56
N ASP A 108 1.24 38.48 -9.69
CA ASP A 108 0.45 38.02 -10.84
C ASP A 108 0.38 36.49 -10.94
N GLU A 109 0.75 35.73 -9.88
CA GLU A 109 0.54 34.31 -9.85
C GLU A 109 -0.91 33.98 -10.17
N ASN A 110 -1.12 33.06 -11.15
CA ASN A 110 -2.42 32.90 -11.79
C ASN A 110 -2.97 31.48 -11.71
N HIS A 111 -2.51 30.66 -10.76
CA HIS A 111 -2.93 29.27 -10.68
C HIS A 111 -3.14 28.76 -9.26
N VAL A 112 -3.98 27.73 -9.14
CA VAL A 112 -4.26 27.03 -7.88
C VAL A 112 -4.30 25.53 -8.15
N PHE A 113 -3.65 24.74 -7.30
CA PHE A 113 -3.73 23.29 -7.34
C PHE A 113 -4.87 22.77 -6.48
N LEU A 114 -5.50 21.67 -6.92
CA LEU A 114 -6.53 20.96 -6.18
C LEU A 114 -6.46 19.46 -6.48
N ILE A 115 -7.00 18.64 -5.58
CA ILE A 115 -7.21 17.21 -5.78
C ILE A 115 -8.66 16.96 -6.10
N ALA A 116 -8.93 16.19 -7.16
CA ALA A 116 -10.27 15.82 -7.57
C ALA A 116 -10.32 14.42 -8.19
N SER A 117 -11.52 13.86 -8.20
CA SER A 117 -11.95 12.69 -8.98
C SER A 117 -13.33 12.99 -9.58
N ASN A 118 -13.86 12.08 -10.38
CA ASN A 118 -15.20 12.23 -10.96
C ASN A 118 -16.36 12.19 -9.93
N GLN A 119 -16.06 11.91 -8.66
CA GLN A 119 -17.04 11.88 -7.56
C GLN A 119 -16.92 13.07 -6.61
N SER A 120 -15.98 13.97 -6.85
CA SER A 120 -15.70 15.08 -5.94
C SER A 120 -16.76 16.17 -6.02
N ASP A 121 -17.16 16.74 -4.89
CA ASP A 121 -17.92 18.01 -4.81
C ASP A 121 -17.05 19.03 -4.10
N ILE A 122 -16.52 20.00 -4.87
CA ILE A 122 -15.48 20.93 -4.43
C ILE A 122 -16.02 22.35 -4.57
N GLY A 123 -16.05 23.06 -3.45
CA GLY A 123 -16.18 24.51 -3.46
C GLY A 123 -14.82 25.17 -3.32
N ILE A 124 -14.47 26.10 -4.21
CA ILE A 124 -13.27 26.90 -4.16
C ILE A 124 -13.61 28.38 -4.15
N ARG A 125 -13.05 29.11 -3.20
CA ARG A 125 -13.14 30.57 -3.16
C ARG A 125 -11.74 31.18 -3.20
N ILE A 126 -11.51 32.00 -4.20
CA ILE A 126 -10.28 32.73 -4.44
C ILE A 126 -10.55 34.21 -4.17
N ARG A 127 -9.93 34.76 -3.15
CA ARG A 127 -9.98 36.17 -2.84
C ARG A 127 -8.70 36.83 -3.28
N GLY A 128 -8.81 37.79 -4.15
CA GLY A 128 -7.73 38.65 -4.58
C GLY A 128 -7.41 39.73 -3.55
N GLY A 129 -6.68 40.71 -4.00
CA GLY A 129 -6.25 41.90 -3.32
C GLY A 129 -5.31 42.63 -4.27
N HIS A 130 -4.07 42.85 -3.85
CA HIS A 130 -3.02 43.25 -4.82
C HIS A 130 -2.66 42.09 -5.77
N ASN A 131 -2.80 40.85 -5.31
CA ASN A 131 -2.53 39.61 -6.07
C ASN A 131 -3.82 39.04 -6.62
N LEU A 132 -3.80 38.40 -7.79
CA LEU A 132 -4.94 37.64 -8.30
C LEU A 132 -5.32 36.49 -7.35
N ILE A 133 -4.29 35.74 -6.93
CA ILE A 133 -4.45 34.64 -5.97
C ILE A 133 -3.94 35.08 -4.59
N GLY A 134 -4.80 35.70 -3.81
CA GLY A 134 -4.45 36.13 -2.45
C GLY A 134 -4.71 35.02 -1.42
N ARG A 135 -6.00 34.77 -1.15
CA ARG A 135 -6.42 33.69 -0.24
C ARG A 135 -7.29 32.69 -0.95
N VAL A 136 -6.89 31.42 -0.91
CA VAL A 136 -7.68 30.30 -1.41
C VAL A 136 -8.33 29.57 -0.24
N THR A 137 -9.61 29.22 -0.35
CA THR A 137 -10.31 28.37 0.62
C THR A 137 -11.08 27.29 -0.11
N PHE A 138 -10.95 26.06 0.38
CA PHE A 138 -11.68 24.91 -0.12
C PHE A 138 -12.80 24.51 0.83
N SER A 139 -13.90 23.98 0.27
CA SER A 139 -15.00 23.36 0.99
C SER A 139 -15.45 22.07 0.28
N GLY A 140 -16.13 21.20 1.02
CA GLY A 140 -16.63 19.92 0.49
C GLY A 140 -15.58 18.82 0.61
N TYR A 141 -14.66 18.74 -0.32
CA TYR A 141 -13.72 17.62 -0.44
C TYR A 141 -12.50 17.75 0.48
N LEU A 142 -12.40 16.86 1.49
CA LEU A 142 -11.38 16.92 2.55
C LEU A 142 -9.92 16.94 2.06
N PRO A 143 -9.51 16.17 1.03
CA PRO A 143 -8.14 16.19 0.54
C PRO A 143 -7.61 17.58 0.22
N ASN A 144 -8.47 18.50 -0.24
CA ASN A 144 -8.08 19.86 -0.56
C ASN A 144 -7.75 20.74 0.65
N LYS A 145 -8.30 20.42 1.84
CA LYS A 145 -7.88 21.09 3.08
C LYS A 145 -6.44 20.72 3.44
N ALA A 146 -6.12 19.45 3.34
CA ALA A 146 -4.76 18.94 3.57
C ALA A 146 -3.74 19.53 2.58
N LEU A 147 -4.11 19.60 1.30
CA LEU A 147 -3.31 20.27 0.27
C LEU A 147 -3.08 21.75 0.63
N GLN A 148 -4.11 22.44 1.10
CA GLN A 148 -4.02 23.84 1.51
C GLN A 148 -3.08 24.02 2.72
N GLU A 149 -3.13 23.13 3.72
CA GLU A 149 -2.23 23.16 4.88
C GLU A 149 -0.77 22.99 4.45
N ILE A 150 -0.48 22.05 3.54
CA ILE A 150 0.86 21.85 2.98
C ILE A 150 1.32 23.10 2.24
N ASN A 151 0.47 23.69 1.38
CA ASN A 151 0.79 24.89 0.62
C ASN A 151 1.00 26.13 1.52
N GLN A 152 0.33 26.23 2.65
CA GLN A 152 0.57 27.28 3.65
C GLN A 152 1.96 27.12 4.30
N LEU A 153 2.39 25.89 4.60
CA LEU A 153 3.72 25.63 5.14
C LEU A 153 4.82 25.96 4.12
N THR A 154 4.63 25.61 2.86
CA THR A 154 5.59 25.93 1.78
C THR A 154 5.61 27.42 1.46
N GLY A 155 4.47 28.08 1.35
CA GLY A 155 4.36 29.51 1.12
C GLY A 155 5.00 30.35 2.25
N PHE A 156 4.97 29.84 3.49
CA PHE A 156 5.69 30.48 4.59
C PHE A 156 7.22 30.47 4.36
N LEU A 157 7.77 29.41 3.75
CA LEU A 157 9.20 29.36 3.43
C LEU A 157 9.62 30.45 2.44
N ASP A 158 8.77 30.74 1.46
CA ASP A 158 9.06 31.80 0.47
C ASP A 158 9.15 33.19 1.13
N THR A 159 8.37 33.41 2.18
CA THR A 159 8.40 34.70 2.94
C THR A 159 9.64 34.83 3.82
N LEU A 160 10.20 33.71 4.31
CA LEU A 160 11.40 33.73 5.17
C LEU A 160 12.65 34.24 4.44
N ASP A 161 12.73 34.04 3.13
CA ASP A 161 13.90 34.45 2.35
C ASP A 161 14.08 35.97 2.29
N PHE A 162 13.04 36.74 2.57
CA PHE A 162 13.03 38.20 2.52
C PHE A 162 13.23 38.88 3.88
N TYR A 163 12.89 38.22 5.02
CA TYR A 163 12.72 38.95 6.29
C TYR A 163 13.54 38.46 7.50
N GLY A 164 14.46 37.49 7.36
CA GLY A 164 15.14 36.91 8.50
C GLY A 164 16.67 36.83 8.42
N PRO A 165 17.41 36.79 9.57
CA PRO A 165 18.84 36.47 9.60
C PRO A 165 19.11 35.09 9.00
N ALA A 166 20.22 34.95 8.23
CA ALA A 166 20.52 33.72 7.47
C ALA A 166 20.55 32.45 8.33
N VAL A 167 21.11 32.51 9.54
CA VAL A 167 21.23 31.36 10.45
C VAL A 167 19.87 30.86 10.92
N ASN A 168 18.93 31.75 11.20
CA ASN A 168 17.58 31.34 11.62
C ASN A 168 16.75 30.77 10.46
N ARG A 169 17.03 31.21 9.23
CA ARG A 169 16.31 30.73 8.03
C ARG A 169 16.51 29.23 7.79
N ASP A 170 17.75 28.76 7.88
CA ASP A 170 18.05 27.34 7.64
C ASP A 170 17.44 26.43 8.71
N PHE A 171 17.45 26.87 9.98
CA PHE A 171 16.78 26.13 11.06
C PHE A 171 15.25 26.04 10.82
N VAL A 172 14.62 27.17 10.48
CA VAL A 172 13.16 27.19 10.23
C VAL A 172 12.81 26.37 8.99
N ARG A 173 13.60 26.45 7.90
CA ARG A 173 13.39 25.59 6.72
C ARG A 173 13.45 24.12 7.10
N GLN A 174 14.47 23.72 7.84
CA GLN A 174 14.62 22.34 8.27
C GLN A 174 13.43 21.89 9.11
N ALA A 175 12.95 22.70 10.03
CA ALA A 175 11.78 22.42 10.86
C ALA A 175 10.50 22.24 10.01
N VAL A 176 10.32 23.05 8.97
CA VAL A 176 9.17 22.91 8.04
C VAL A 176 9.32 21.62 7.22
N TYR A 177 10.50 21.30 6.70
CA TYR A 177 10.71 20.06 5.96
C TYR A 177 10.50 18.81 6.83
N ASP A 178 10.94 18.85 8.09
CA ASP A 178 10.68 17.77 9.06
C ASP A 178 9.18 17.60 9.32
N LYS A 179 8.45 18.73 9.45
CA LYS A 179 7.00 18.70 9.61
C LYS A 179 6.28 18.13 8.38
N LEU A 180 6.73 18.47 7.18
CA LEU A 180 6.20 17.91 5.94
C LEU A 180 6.47 16.39 5.83
N ARG A 181 7.66 15.92 6.23
CA ARG A 181 7.97 14.48 6.31
C ARG A 181 7.09 13.78 7.35
N GLN A 182 6.92 14.38 8.52
CA GLN A 182 6.00 13.83 9.55
C GLN A 182 4.56 13.77 9.02
N TYR A 183 4.12 14.78 8.28
CA TYR A 183 2.80 14.78 7.64
C TYR A 183 2.68 13.63 6.64
N ALA A 184 3.69 13.41 5.80
CA ALA A 184 3.75 12.31 4.85
C ALA A 184 3.66 10.93 5.53
N ASP A 185 4.29 10.77 6.69
CA ASP A 185 4.27 9.52 7.45
C ASP A 185 2.92 9.22 8.10
N THR A 186 2.26 10.25 8.61
CA THR A 186 0.99 10.09 9.34
C THR A 186 -0.25 10.11 8.44
N CYS A 187 -0.13 10.65 7.22
CA CYS A 187 -1.23 10.74 6.27
C CYS A 187 -1.63 9.34 5.75
N THR A 188 -2.94 9.11 5.67
CA THR A 188 -3.52 7.87 5.12
C THR A 188 -3.86 7.95 3.64
N ASN A 189 -3.97 9.18 3.09
CA ASN A 189 -4.17 9.37 1.66
C ASN A 189 -2.81 9.35 0.93
N PRO A 190 -2.60 8.44 -0.04
CA PRO A 190 -1.32 8.26 -0.70
C PRO A 190 -0.87 9.51 -1.48
N LEU A 191 -1.79 10.15 -2.19
CA LEU A 191 -1.47 11.31 -3.03
C LEU A 191 -1.04 12.52 -2.19
N ILE A 192 -1.75 12.79 -1.09
CA ILE A 192 -1.41 13.87 -0.15
C ILE A 192 -0.11 13.58 0.58
N SER A 193 0.07 12.32 1.02
CA SER A 193 1.31 11.87 1.65
C SER A 193 2.51 12.15 0.75
N LEU A 194 2.41 11.75 -0.52
CA LEU A 194 3.48 11.96 -1.49
C LEU A 194 3.67 13.44 -1.82
N TYR A 195 2.59 14.23 -1.90
CA TYR A 195 2.65 15.67 -2.11
C TYR A 195 3.44 16.38 -1.00
N ALA A 196 3.16 16.03 0.26
CA ALA A 196 3.91 16.57 1.39
C ALA A 196 5.39 16.19 1.33
N LEU A 197 5.69 14.93 1.00
CA LEU A 197 7.07 14.46 0.88
C LEU A 197 7.81 15.15 -0.25
N TYR A 198 7.18 15.35 -1.40
CA TYR A 198 7.74 16.05 -2.54
C TYR A 198 8.14 17.49 -2.17
N HIS A 199 7.30 18.19 -1.43
CA HIS A 199 7.58 19.55 -0.94
C HIS A 199 8.58 19.62 0.24
N SER A 200 9.00 18.49 0.80
CA SER A 200 10.02 18.43 1.87
C SER A 200 11.46 18.49 1.35
N ARG A 201 11.68 18.81 0.08
CA ARG A 201 12.99 18.79 -0.59
C ARG A 201 13.68 17.42 -0.52
N PHE A 202 12.93 16.38 -0.86
CA PHE A 202 13.39 15.00 -0.79
C PHE A 202 14.69 14.74 -1.57
N GLU A 203 14.95 15.43 -2.68
CA GLU A 203 16.16 15.26 -3.49
C GLU A 203 17.44 15.55 -2.69
N SER A 204 17.42 16.57 -1.85
CA SER A 204 18.56 16.94 -1.01
C SER A 204 18.66 16.10 0.26
N ASP A 205 17.54 15.56 0.73
CA ASP A 205 17.45 14.74 1.95
C ASP A 205 17.72 13.25 1.68
N PHE A 206 17.28 12.73 0.54
CA PHE A 206 17.39 11.31 0.18
C PHE A 206 18.82 10.73 0.31
N PRO A 207 19.90 11.40 -0.16
CA PRO A 207 21.24 10.84 -0.05
C PRO A 207 21.67 10.56 1.39
N LYS A 208 21.16 11.34 2.35
CA LYS A 208 21.47 11.25 3.78
C LYS A 208 20.55 10.27 4.52
N ASN A 209 19.30 10.17 4.09
CA ASN A 209 18.21 9.46 4.78
C ASN A 209 17.62 8.31 3.97
N LYS A 210 18.43 7.55 3.22
CA LYS A 210 17.97 6.44 2.34
C LYS A 210 17.05 5.43 3.03
N ALA A 211 17.31 5.13 4.30
CA ALA A 211 16.50 4.17 5.07
C ALA A 211 15.07 4.68 5.27
N TYR A 212 14.88 5.98 5.50
CA TYR A 212 13.58 6.62 5.62
C TYR A 212 12.76 6.43 4.32
N TYR A 213 13.34 6.79 3.18
CA TYR A 213 12.65 6.69 1.87
C TYR A 213 12.36 5.25 1.48
N LYS A 214 13.24 4.30 1.82
CA LYS A 214 12.98 2.87 1.63
C LYS A 214 11.77 2.41 2.44
N ASN A 215 11.64 2.85 3.70
CA ASN A 215 10.50 2.52 4.55
C ASN A 215 9.22 3.19 4.03
N TYR A 216 9.30 4.44 3.59
CA TYR A 216 8.19 5.17 2.99
C TYR A 216 7.66 4.44 1.73
N LEU A 217 8.53 4.08 0.80
CA LEU A 217 8.13 3.32 -0.40
C LEU A 217 7.58 1.93 -0.06
N ARG A 218 8.04 1.30 1.01
CA ARG A 218 7.50 0.02 1.49
C ARG A 218 6.07 0.18 2.05
N LYS A 219 5.80 1.26 2.79
CA LYS A 219 4.45 1.61 3.26
C LYS A 219 3.47 1.69 2.09
N TRP A 220 3.89 2.30 0.99
CA TRP A 220 3.09 2.53 -0.21
C TRP A 220 3.42 1.55 -1.36
N LYS A 221 3.86 0.33 -1.04
CA LYS A 221 4.26 -0.66 -2.06
C LYS A 221 3.14 -1.03 -3.04
N LYS A 222 1.89 -1.00 -2.58
CA LYS A 222 0.71 -1.35 -3.40
C LYS A 222 0.20 -0.18 -4.26
N GLU A 223 0.70 1.01 -4.02
CA GLU A 223 0.29 2.22 -4.73
C GLU A 223 0.97 2.27 -6.10
N ASP A 224 0.16 2.28 -7.16
CA ASP A 224 0.62 2.19 -8.55
C ASP A 224 0.26 3.43 -9.40
N SER A 225 -0.11 4.54 -8.76
CA SER A 225 -0.39 5.79 -9.45
C SER A 225 0.83 6.34 -10.18
N GLU A 226 0.61 7.12 -11.24
CA GLU A 226 1.67 7.76 -12.02
C GLU A 226 2.58 8.64 -11.14
N TYR A 227 2.02 9.25 -10.09
CA TYR A 227 2.78 10.04 -9.12
C TYR A 227 3.81 9.18 -8.38
N PHE A 228 3.42 8.00 -7.90
CA PHE A 228 4.34 7.08 -7.22
C PHE A 228 5.33 6.43 -8.18
N LYS A 229 4.94 6.16 -9.41
CA LYS A 229 5.87 5.66 -10.46
C LYS A 229 6.96 6.69 -10.75
N ALA A 230 6.57 7.95 -10.97
CA ALA A 230 7.51 9.05 -11.20
C ALA A 230 8.43 9.27 -9.99
N PHE A 231 7.90 9.21 -8.77
CA PHE A 231 8.70 9.35 -7.56
C PHE A 231 9.70 8.20 -7.37
N ARG A 232 9.28 6.94 -7.59
CA ARG A 232 10.20 5.77 -7.54
C ARG A 232 11.33 5.88 -8.55
N ALA A 233 11.06 6.45 -9.74
CA ALA A 233 12.08 6.65 -10.76
C ALA A 233 13.15 7.68 -10.32
N GLN A 234 12.79 8.66 -9.50
CA GLN A 234 13.72 9.67 -8.98
C GLN A 234 14.56 9.17 -7.79
N ILE A 235 14.11 8.11 -7.12
CA ILE A 235 14.78 7.54 -5.96
C ILE A 235 15.39 6.20 -6.33
N PRO A 236 16.69 6.10 -6.65
CA PRO A 236 17.33 4.85 -7.08
C PRO A 236 17.57 3.90 -5.90
N ILE A 237 16.52 3.51 -5.21
CA ILE A 237 16.56 2.46 -4.18
C ILE A 237 16.40 1.13 -4.89
N LYS A 238 17.50 0.38 -5.05
CA LYS A 238 17.43 -1.03 -5.44
C LYS A 238 16.76 -1.79 -4.29
N GLU A 239 15.54 -2.22 -4.51
CA GLU A 239 14.93 -3.22 -3.62
C GLU A 239 15.72 -4.51 -3.80
N GLY A 240 16.50 -4.89 -2.78
CA GLY A 240 17.09 -6.23 -2.72
C GLY A 240 15.94 -7.27 -2.65
N PRO A 241 16.18 -8.51 -3.12
CA PRO A 241 15.18 -9.57 -3.04
C PRO A 241 14.69 -9.69 -1.61
N ASP A 242 13.39 -9.83 -1.45
CA ASP A 242 12.79 -10.08 -0.13
C ASP A 242 13.32 -11.40 0.39
N MET A 243 14.20 -11.35 1.40
CA MET A 243 14.84 -12.55 1.96
C MET A 243 13.90 -13.37 2.84
N LEU A 244 12.76 -12.83 3.22
CA LEU A 244 11.80 -13.49 4.12
C LEU A 244 11.30 -14.84 3.57
N PRO A 245 10.86 -14.97 2.30
CA PRO A 245 10.45 -16.26 1.75
C PRO A 245 11.60 -17.27 1.72
N PHE A 246 12.84 -16.86 1.46
CA PHE A 246 14.00 -17.74 1.49
C PHE A 246 14.33 -18.22 2.90
N LEU A 247 14.18 -17.37 3.92
CA LEU A 247 14.37 -17.75 5.33
C LEU A 247 13.28 -18.73 5.78
N ILE A 248 12.02 -18.50 5.41
CA ILE A 248 10.91 -19.42 5.71
C ILE A 248 11.15 -20.76 5.02
N PHE A 249 11.53 -20.77 3.75
CA PHE A 249 11.82 -21.99 3.01
C PHE A 249 13.00 -22.77 3.64
N GLY A 250 14.08 -22.09 4.02
CA GLY A 250 15.21 -22.69 4.74
C GLY A 250 14.79 -23.31 6.07
N LEU A 251 13.94 -22.62 6.85
CA LEU A 251 13.41 -23.14 8.10
C LEU A 251 12.57 -24.41 7.90
N VAL A 252 11.72 -24.45 6.89
CA VAL A 252 10.91 -25.63 6.55
C VAL A 252 11.79 -26.83 6.22
N ILE A 253 12.87 -26.64 5.45
CA ILE A 253 13.82 -27.71 5.12
C ILE A 253 14.50 -28.24 6.39
N VAL A 254 14.93 -27.37 7.29
CA VAL A 254 15.57 -27.77 8.55
C VAL A 254 14.61 -28.57 9.42
N LEU A 255 13.36 -28.11 9.55
CA LEU A 255 12.33 -28.82 10.33
C LEU A 255 12.00 -30.19 9.73
N ALA A 256 11.86 -30.28 8.41
CA ALA A 256 11.64 -31.55 7.70
C ALA A 256 12.81 -32.52 7.91
N GLY A 257 14.05 -32.04 7.79
CA GLY A 257 15.26 -32.83 8.05
C GLY A 257 15.32 -33.34 9.49
N ALA A 258 15.03 -32.48 10.47
CA ALA A 258 14.95 -32.86 11.88
C ALA A 258 13.86 -33.92 12.12
N GLY A 259 12.69 -33.76 11.52
CA GLY A 259 11.58 -34.71 11.59
C GLY A 259 11.99 -36.10 11.07
N VAL A 260 12.62 -36.17 9.90
CA VAL A 260 13.13 -37.43 9.34
C VAL A 260 14.20 -38.05 10.24
N PHE A 261 15.11 -37.23 10.78
CA PHE A 261 16.13 -37.69 11.70
C PHE A 261 15.55 -38.30 13.00
N ILE A 262 14.63 -37.61 13.61
CA ILE A 262 13.92 -38.06 14.83
C ILE A 262 13.17 -39.37 14.51
N PHE A 263 12.43 -39.42 13.39
CA PHE A 263 11.69 -40.63 12.98
C PHE A 263 12.60 -41.82 12.81
N ARG A 264 13.73 -41.68 12.10
CA ARG A 264 14.73 -42.74 11.93
C ARG A 264 15.31 -43.18 13.27
N ARG A 265 15.61 -42.26 14.17
CA ARG A 265 16.13 -42.57 15.50
C ARG A 265 15.11 -43.33 16.37
N MET A 266 13.85 -42.98 16.28
CA MET A 266 12.75 -43.70 16.98
C MET A 266 12.62 -45.12 16.45
N LYS A 267 12.64 -45.32 15.12
CA LYS A 267 12.53 -46.62 14.47
C LYS A 267 13.70 -47.55 14.88
N ARG A 268 14.95 -47.04 14.92
CA ARG A 268 16.10 -47.77 15.42
C ARG A 268 16.00 -48.19 16.89
N LYS A 269 15.48 -47.31 17.77
CA LYS A 269 15.27 -47.67 19.19
C LYS A 269 14.21 -48.76 19.34
N GLN A 270 13.16 -48.76 18.54
CA GLN A 270 12.13 -49.77 18.58
C GLN A 270 12.63 -51.12 18.13
N GLY A 271 13.42 -51.22 17.04
CA GLY A 271 14.05 -52.43 16.57
C GLY A 271 14.98 -53.05 17.61
N LYS A 272 15.85 -52.24 18.25
CA LYS A 272 16.76 -52.70 19.29
C LYS A 272 16.02 -53.27 20.52
N ASN A 273 14.90 -52.67 20.93
CA ASN A 273 14.11 -53.19 22.02
C ASN A 273 13.42 -54.52 21.66
N GLN A 274 12.93 -54.68 20.43
CA GLN A 274 12.31 -55.92 19.97
C GLN A 274 13.34 -57.05 19.85
N TYR A 275 14.55 -56.78 19.37
CA TYR A 275 15.63 -57.77 19.29
C TYR A 275 15.99 -58.34 20.66
N GLN A 276 15.89 -57.56 21.74
CA GLN A 276 16.14 -58.01 23.09
C GLN A 276 15.12 -59.03 23.61
N LEU A 277 13.93 -59.11 23.02
CA LEU A 277 12.87 -60.06 23.35
C LEU A 277 13.15 -61.47 22.85
N LEU A 278 14.13 -61.62 21.94
CA LEU A 278 14.54 -62.92 21.45
C LEU A 278 15.36 -63.69 22.47
N THR A 279 15.07 -64.97 22.67
CA THR A 279 15.93 -65.89 23.43
C THR A 279 17.30 -66.10 22.76
N VAL A 280 18.25 -66.61 23.48
CA VAL A 280 19.59 -66.86 22.96
C VAL A 280 19.54 -67.72 21.70
N GLN A 281 18.66 -68.75 21.68
CA GLN A 281 18.52 -69.67 20.56
C GLN A 281 17.83 -68.97 19.37
N GLU A 282 16.78 -68.17 19.62
CA GLU A 282 16.11 -67.38 18.57
C GLU A 282 17.04 -66.34 17.95
N ARG A 283 17.96 -65.69 18.73
CA ARG A 283 18.96 -64.77 18.20
C ARG A 283 19.94 -65.44 17.25
N LYS A 284 20.37 -66.65 17.57
CA LYS A 284 21.25 -67.43 16.68
C LYS A 284 20.56 -67.81 15.38
N ILE A 285 19.28 -68.28 15.48
CA ILE A 285 18.45 -68.59 14.29
C ILE A 285 18.17 -67.32 13.48
N PHE A 286 17.91 -66.21 14.13
CA PHE A 286 17.71 -64.91 13.46
C PHE A 286 18.98 -64.48 12.68
N GLY A 287 20.17 -64.66 13.23
CA GLY A 287 21.41 -64.37 12.53
C GLY A 287 21.52 -65.20 11.24
N LEU A 288 21.26 -66.51 11.29
CA LEU A 288 21.28 -67.35 10.10
C LEU A 288 20.20 -67.00 9.07
N LEU A 289 19.01 -66.57 9.54
CA LEU A 289 17.98 -66.05 8.65
C LEU A 289 18.44 -64.75 7.94
N LYS A 290 19.15 -63.89 8.65
CA LYS A 290 19.72 -62.65 8.09
C LYS A 290 20.85 -62.95 7.08
N ASP A 291 21.58 -64.02 7.29
CA ASP A 291 22.60 -64.53 6.34
C ASP A 291 21.99 -65.29 5.14
N GLY A 292 20.64 -65.31 5.03
CA GLY A 292 19.94 -65.93 3.90
C GLY A 292 19.77 -67.43 3.98
N ARG A 293 20.16 -68.11 5.09
CA ARG A 293 20.11 -69.59 5.25
C ARG A 293 18.63 -70.06 5.23
N SER A 294 18.36 -71.10 4.47
CA SER A 294 17.07 -71.76 4.44
C SER A 294 16.75 -72.50 5.74
N ASN A 295 15.45 -72.70 6.04
CA ASN A 295 15.07 -73.45 7.25
C ASN A 295 15.67 -74.89 7.28
N LYS A 296 15.98 -75.49 6.14
CA LYS A 296 16.61 -76.80 6.04
C LYS A 296 18.09 -76.72 6.47
N GLU A 297 18.82 -75.76 6.00
CA GLU A 297 20.21 -75.52 6.41
C GLU A 297 20.31 -75.17 7.90
N ILE A 298 19.39 -74.38 8.46
CA ILE A 298 19.28 -74.07 9.87
C ILE A 298 19.00 -75.32 10.71
N SER A 299 18.16 -76.24 10.19
CA SER A 299 17.82 -77.54 10.80
C SER A 299 19.04 -78.46 10.86
N GLU A 300 19.79 -78.47 9.80
CA GLU A 300 21.04 -79.25 9.73
C GLU A 300 22.14 -78.73 10.66
N GLU A 301 22.34 -77.40 10.70
CA GLU A 301 23.34 -76.71 11.53
C GLU A 301 23.06 -76.83 13.02
N PHE A 302 21.81 -76.78 13.45
CA PHE A 302 21.42 -76.91 14.85
C PHE A 302 21.14 -78.37 15.29
N GLY A 303 21.05 -79.32 14.38
CA GLY A 303 20.65 -80.70 14.66
C GLY A 303 19.24 -80.84 15.21
N ILE A 304 18.30 -79.96 14.84
CA ILE A 304 16.92 -79.96 15.30
C ILE A 304 15.93 -80.16 14.11
N GLY A 305 14.75 -80.64 14.41
CA GLY A 305 13.76 -80.94 13.36
C GLY A 305 13.32 -79.70 12.59
N LEU A 306 13.03 -79.83 11.30
CA LEU A 306 12.59 -78.74 10.44
C LEU A 306 11.30 -78.05 10.97
N SER A 307 10.42 -78.83 11.63
CA SER A 307 9.23 -78.31 12.29
C SER A 307 9.55 -77.40 13.46
N THR A 308 10.61 -77.73 14.21
CA THR A 308 11.10 -76.96 15.33
C THR A 308 11.70 -75.62 14.86
N VAL A 309 12.49 -75.67 13.75
CA VAL A 309 12.99 -74.44 13.10
C VAL A 309 11.86 -73.50 12.67
N LYS A 310 10.84 -74.07 11.99
CA LYS A 310 9.65 -73.29 11.59
C LYS A 310 8.96 -72.63 12.77
N SER A 311 8.82 -73.35 13.91
CA SER A 311 8.25 -72.78 15.13
C SER A 311 9.08 -71.61 15.68
N HIS A 312 10.40 -71.77 15.72
CA HIS A 312 11.30 -70.67 16.13
C HIS A 312 11.22 -69.49 15.17
N VAL A 313 11.17 -69.69 13.88
CA VAL A 313 11.02 -68.61 12.88
C VAL A 313 9.73 -67.88 13.08
N ASN A 314 8.62 -68.59 13.29
CA ASN A 314 7.31 -67.93 13.59
C ASN A 314 7.37 -67.13 14.90
N SER A 315 7.98 -67.67 15.93
CA SER A 315 8.17 -66.94 17.21
C SER A 315 9.00 -65.67 17.03
N ILE A 316 10.09 -65.74 16.26
CA ILE A 316 10.93 -64.61 15.91
C ILE A 316 10.12 -63.55 15.17
N TYR A 317 9.34 -63.97 14.16
CA TYR A 317 8.49 -63.03 13.40
C TYR A 317 7.49 -62.32 14.29
N THR A 318 6.84 -63.04 15.19
CA THR A 318 5.88 -62.47 16.14
C THR A 318 6.56 -61.49 17.12
N LYS A 319 7.73 -61.87 17.69
CA LYS A 319 8.44 -61.02 18.64
C LYS A 319 9.03 -59.75 18.03
N LEU A 320 9.48 -59.86 16.78
CA LEU A 320 10.04 -58.73 16.04
C LEU A 320 9.00 -57.94 15.26
N ASN A 321 7.74 -58.39 15.30
CA ASN A 321 6.62 -57.80 14.54
C ASN A 321 6.95 -57.64 13.05
N ILE A 322 7.46 -58.73 12.45
CA ILE A 322 7.78 -58.86 11.02
C ILE A 322 6.92 -59.97 10.40
N SER A 323 6.63 -59.83 9.12
CA SER A 323 5.67 -60.71 8.44
C SER A 323 6.27 -61.62 7.38
N SER A 324 7.48 -61.30 6.97
CA SER A 324 8.15 -62.02 5.87
C SER A 324 9.66 -62.23 6.12
N ARG A 325 10.24 -63.14 5.34
CA ARG A 325 11.67 -63.38 5.34
C ARG A 325 12.44 -62.19 4.80
N THR A 326 11.89 -61.43 3.90
CA THR A 326 12.47 -60.19 3.40
C THR A 326 12.60 -59.15 4.50
N ASP A 327 11.63 -59.07 5.39
CA ASP A 327 11.64 -58.11 6.53
C ASP A 327 12.80 -58.42 7.51
N VAL A 328 13.27 -59.67 7.54
CA VAL A 328 14.45 -60.03 8.36
C VAL A 328 15.70 -59.35 7.87
N MET A 329 15.88 -59.23 6.51
CA MET A 329 17.01 -58.56 5.90
C MET A 329 17.06 -57.07 6.22
N ASP A 330 15.87 -56.44 6.24
CA ASP A 330 15.70 -55.01 6.47
C ASP A 330 15.60 -54.64 7.96
N PHE A 331 15.60 -55.63 8.85
CA PHE A 331 15.48 -55.41 10.29
C PHE A 331 16.75 -54.80 10.85
N GLU A 332 16.66 -53.54 11.30
CA GLU A 332 17.72 -52.83 12.03
C GLU A 332 17.51 -53.00 13.56
N GLY A 333 18.22 -53.97 14.17
CA GLY A 333 18.18 -54.27 15.59
C GLY A 333 19.42 -53.82 16.34
#